data_5877da0edc68b812b69c815f94b2f004
#
_entry.id   5877da0edc68b812b69c815f94b2f004
#
_cell.length_a   1.000
_cell.length_b   1.000
_cell.length_c   1.000
_cell.angle_alpha   90.00
_cell.angle_beta   90.00
_cell.angle_gamma   90.00
#
_symmetry.space_group_name_H-M   'P 1'
#
loop_
_entity.id
_entity.type
_entity.pdbx_description
1 polymer ?
#
loop_
_entity_poly.entity_id
_entity_poly.type
_entity_poly.pdbx_seq_one_letter_code
_entity_poly.pdbx_strand_id
1 'polypeptide(L)'
;MLDFDDVQNVLDKLPALTDASEAHGTLCGLLLGRQDYNRWLECTLEQMPDKGDLLVAERLQVLQELFEQSKVQLNTEDMSLEVLLPEEDHAFDERLVGLASWCQGFLYGLGIGGESLLEALSEQGRECLDDLLQISQLGHDEEENDETETVYSELVEHVRLSVIYMNEEINPLISSPQVH
;
A
#
# COMPACT_ATOMS: atom_id res chain seq x y z
N MET A 1 5.34 -2.78 -13.47
CA MET A 1 5.45 -2.43 -12.04
C MET A 1 6.40 -3.40 -11.39
N LEU A 2 7.06 -3.01 -10.29
CA LEU A 2 7.82 -3.94 -9.45
C LEU A 2 6.85 -4.96 -8.85
N ASP A 3 7.23 -6.24 -8.84
CA ASP A 3 6.44 -7.29 -8.20
C ASP A 3 6.79 -7.43 -6.70
N PHE A 4 6.02 -8.26 -5.99
CA PHE A 4 6.21 -8.50 -4.57
C PHE A 4 7.62 -9.02 -4.26
N ASP A 5 8.09 -10.00 -5.03
CA ASP A 5 9.39 -10.65 -4.78
C ASP A 5 10.56 -9.71 -5.02
N ASP A 6 10.48 -8.82 -6.02
CA ASP A 6 11.50 -7.80 -6.25
C ASP A 6 11.68 -6.90 -5.02
N VAL A 7 10.56 -6.43 -4.45
CA VAL A 7 10.58 -5.56 -3.27
C VAL A 7 10.97 -6.33 -2.02
N GLN A 8 10.44 -7.54 -1.80
CA GLN A 8 10.76 -8.39 -0.66
C GLN A 8 12.25 -8.73 -0.63
N ASN A 9 12.84 -9.11 -1.77
CA ASN A 9 14.27 -9.37 -1.89
C ASN A 9 15.16 -8.17 -1.52
N VAL A 10 14.67 -6.95 -1.77
CA VAL A 10 15.37 -5.72 -1.37
C VAL A 10 15.25 -5.50 0.13
N LEU A 11 14.04 -5.64 0.69
CA LEU A 11 13.78 -5.45 2.12
C LEU A 11 14.55 -6.48 2.98
N ASP A 12 14.62 -7.74 2.55
CA ASP A 12 15.39 -8.81 3.24
C ASP A 12 16.89 -8.48 3.39
N LYS A 13 17.41 -7.62 2.55
CA LYS A 13 18.83 -7.18 2.55
C LYS A 13 19.03 -5.81 3.18
N LEU A 14 17.99 -5.22 3.72
CA LEU A 14 17.99 -3.97 4.48
C LEU A 14 17.50 -4.25 5.91
N PRO A 15 17.75 -3.38 6.88
CA PRO A 15 17.18 -3.51 8.23
C PRO A 15 15.68 -3.13 8.20
N ALA A 16 14.87 -3.90 7.45
CA ALA A 16 13.45 -3.65 7.32
C ALA A 16 12.68 -4.18 8.54
N LEU A 17 11.63 -3.45 8.92
CA LEU A 17 10.70 -3.79 10.00
C LEU A 17 9.47 -4.55 9.49
N THR A 18 9.20 -4.48 8.19
CA THR A 18 7.96 -4.93 7.55
C THR A 18 8.26 -5.76 6.31
N ASP A 19 7.30 -6.58 5.87
CA ASP A 19 7.32 -7.22 4.55
C ASP A 19 6.97 -6.24 3.42
N ALA A 20 7.06 -6.70 2.17
CA ALA A 20 6.80 -5.86 1.00
C ALA A 20 5.34 -5.38 0.93
N SER A 21 4.36 -6.21 1.33
CA SER A 21 2.95 -5.84 1.34
C SER A 21 2.67 -4.74 2.36
N GLU A 22 3.12 -4.91 3.60
CA GLU A 22 2.96 -3.91 4.66
C GLU A 22 3.69 -2.60 4.32
N ALA A 23 4.92 -2.70 3.78
CA ALA A 23 5.68 -1.53 3.34
C ALA A 23 4.96 -0.73 2.25
N HIS A 24 4.36 -1.42 1.26
CA HIS A 24 3.58 -0.76 0.21
C HIS A 24 2.26 -0.19 0.73
N GLY A 25 1.57 -0.91 1.60
CA GLY A 25 0.37 -0.38 2.28
C GLY A 25 0.70 0.91 3.04
N THR A 26 1.77 0.90 3.86
CA THR A 26 2.26 2.08 4.59
C THR A 26 2.56 3.24 3.63
N LEU A 27 3.21 2.95 2.50
CA LEU A 27 3.47 3.94 1.46
C LEU A 27 2.17 4.60 0.95
N CYS A 28 1.19 3.78 0.56
CA CYS A 28 -0.08 4.29 0.06
C CYS A 28 -0.81 5.16 1.09
N GLY A 29 -0.85 4.72 2.36
CA GLY A 29 -1.44 5.51 3.44
C GLY A 29 -0.73 6.85 3.67
N LEU A 30 0.61 6.86 3.65
CA LEU A 30 1.42 8.08 3.76
C LEU A 30 1.21 9.03 2.58
N LEU A 31 1.07 8.50 1.36
CA LEU A 31 0.83 9.30 0.16
C LEU A 31 -0.52 10.03 0.19
N LEU A 32 -1.57 9.45 0.78
CA LEU A 32 -2.82 10.15 1.02
C LEU A 32 -2.61 11.39 1.92
N GLY A 33 -1.70 11.28 2.89
CA GLY A 33 -1.26 12.37 3.76
C GLY A 33 -0.17 13.27 3.15
N ARG A 34 0.16 13.09 1.86
CA ARG A 34 1.20 13.84 1.14
C ARG A 34 2.57 13.79 1.81
N GLN A 35 2.89 12.69 2.48
CA GLN A 35 4.20 12.46 3.06
C GLN A 35 5.23 12.12 1.99
N ASP A 36 6.50 12.35 2.30
CA ASP A 36 7.61 12.16 1.36
C ASP A 36 8.29 10.78 1.49
N TYR A 37 9.19 10.50 0.56
CA TYR A 37 9.97 9.26 0.52
C TYR A 37 10.77 9.00 1.80
N ASN A 38 11.38 10.03 2.40
CA ASN A 38 12.17 9.85 3.60
C ASN A 38 11.29 9.42 4.79
N ARG A 39 10.09 9.99 4.88
CA ARG A 39 9.13 9.60 5.91
C ARG A 39 8.72 8.13 5.77
N TRP A 40 8.50 7.67 4.54
CA TRP A 40 8.22 6.26 4.30
C TRP A 40 9.38 5.35 4.68
N LEU A 41 10.63 5.71 4.33
CA LEU A 41 11.81 4.93 4.75
C LEU A 41 11.93 4.85 6.28
N GLU A 42 11.67 5.95 7.00
CA GLU A 42 11.67 5.96 8.47
C GLU A 42 10.63 5.01 9.07
N CYS A 43 9.49 4.80 8.39
CA CYS A 43 8.46 3.87 8.83
C CYS A 43 8.75 2.41 8.45
N THR A 44 9.54 2.19 7.41
CA THR A 44 9.80 0.86 6.82
C THR A 44 11.10 0.23 7.34
N LEU A 45 12.11 1.06 7.65
CA LEU A 45 13.44 0.60 8.06
C LEU A 45 13.70 0.93 9.54
N GLU A 46 14.32 0.00 10.26
CA GLU A 46 14.74 0.21 11.66
C GLU A 46 15.79 1.31 11.80
N GLN A 47 16.66 1.42 10.80
CA GLN A 47 17.71 2.43 10.74
C GLN A 47 17.86 2.93 9.30
N MET A 48 18.08 4.23 9.15
CA MET A 48 18.42 4.80 7.85
C MET A 48 19.77 4.26 7.40
N PRO A 49 19.84 3.59 6.24
CA PRO A 49 21.05 2.94 5.79
C PRO A 49 22.11 3.95 5.31
N ASP A 50 23.40 3.54 5.39
CA ASP A 50 24.50 4.33 4.88
C ASP A 50 24.46 4.40 3.34
N LYS A 51 24.17 5.58 2.81
CA LYS A 51 24.12 5.83 1.37
C LYS A 51 25.50 5.77 0.66
N GLY A 52 26.58 5.66 1.42
CA GLY A 52 27.95 5.50 0.89
C GLY A 52 28.24 4.09 0.37
N ASP A 53 27.46 3.08 0.76
CA ASP A 53 27.53 1.73 0.24
C ASP A 53 26.78 1.62 -1.09
N LEU A 54 27.49 1.21 -2.16
CA LEU A 54 26.93 1.09 -3.49
C LEU A 54 25.76 0.10 -3.57
N LEU A 55 25.86 -1.05 -2.86
CA LEU A 55 24.80 -2.06 -2.83
C LEU A 55 23.55 -1.56 -2.09
N VAL A 56 23.76 -0.77 -1.05
CA VAL A 56 22.65 -0.09 -0.35
C VAL A 56 22.00 0.94 -1.24
N ALA A 57 22.78 1.74 -1.98
CA ALA A 57 22.27 2.72 -2.91
C ALA A 57 21.40 2.09 -4.02
N GLU A 58 21.82 0.95 -4.59
CA GLU A 58 21.04 0.20 -5.58
C GLU A 58 19.69 -0.30 -5.00
N ARG A 59 19.69 -0.81 -3.78
CA ARG A 59 18.46 -1.25 -3.09
C ARG A 59 17.51 -0.08 -2.82
N LEU A 60 18.03 1.04 -2.35
CA LEU A 60 17.24 2.24 -2.15
C LEU A 60 16.66 2.80 -3.45
N GLN A 61 17.32 2.58 -4.58
CA GLN A 61 16.80 2.97 -5.89
C GLN A 61 15.53 2.16 -6.25
N VAL A 62 15.48 0.86 -5.94
CA VAL A 62 14.26 0.04 -6.13
C VAL A 62 13.12 0.57 -5.26
N LEU A 63 13.38 0.88 -4.00
CA LEU A 63 12.38 1.48 -3.11
C LEU A 63 11.92 2.85 -3.59
N GLN A 64 12.83 3.67 -4.13
CA GLN A 64 12.48 4.96 -4.74
C GLN A 64 11.58 4.78 -5.97
N GLU A 65 11.86 3.78 -6.79
CA GLU A 65 11.04 3.45 -7.96
C GLU A 65 9.62 3.04 -7.53
N LEU A 66 9.48 2.19 -6.52
CA LEU A 66 8.18 1.82 -5.95
C LEU A 66 7.41 3.06 -5.45
N PHE A 67 8.09 3.96 -4.74
CA PHE A 67 7.49 5.21 -4.25
C PHE A 67 6.94 6.07 -5.40
N GLU A 68 7.74 6.30 -6.45
CA GLU A 68 7.31 7.14 -7.57
C GLU A 68 6.20 6.47 -8.39
N GLN A 69 6.25 5.15 -8.60
CA GLN A 69 5.18 4.41 -9.28
C GLN A 69 3.87 4.51 -8.51
N SER A 70 3.87 4.23 -7.21
CA SER A 70 2.67 4.30 -6.36
C SER A 70 2.08 5.72 -6.32
N LYS A 71 2.96 6.73 -6.24
CA LYS A 71 2.54 8.14 -6.28
C LYS A 71 1.86 8.51 -7.61
N VAL A 72 2.38 8.02 -8.73
CA VAL A 72 1.77 8.23 -10.05
C VAL A 72 0.42 7.53 -10.10
N GLN A 73 0.34 6.25 -9.71
CA GLN A 73 -0.88 5.45 -9.74
C GLN A 73 -2.03 6.06 -8.91
N LEU A 74 -1.71 6.64 -7.75
CA LEU A 74 -2.71 7.30 -6.89
C LEU A 74 -3.18 8.66 -7.44
N ASN A 75 -2.41 9.30 -8.33
CA ASN A 75 -2.71 10.64 -8.84
C ASN A 75 -3.15 10.66 -10.31
N THR A 76 -3.45 9.50 -10.90
CA THR A 76 -3.96 9.38 -12.28
C THR A 76 -5.46 9.07 -12.29
N GLU A 77 -6.15 9.58 -13.33
CA GLU A 77 -7.60 9.37 -13.52
C GLU A 77 -7.95 7.93 -13.95
N ASP A 78 -6.96 7.11 -14.31
CA ASP A 78 -7.15 5.76 -14.85
C ASP A 78 -7.37 4.68 -13.80
N MET A 79 -7.41 5.05 -12.51
CA MET A 79 -7.57 4.12 -11.40
C MET A 79 -6.55 2.97 -11.42
N SER A 80 -5.30 3.27 -11.78
CA SER A 80 -4.26 2.28 -12.03
C SER A 80 -3.52 1.76 -10.79
N LEU A 81 -3.98 2.09 -9.58
CA LEU A 81 -3.39 1.58 -8.34
C LEU A 81 -3.37 0.04 -8.36
N GLU A 82 -2.20 -0.52 -8.15
CA GLU A 82 -2.01 -1.96 -7.96
C GLU A 82 -1.57 -2.21 -6.52
N VAL A 83 -2.23 -3.15 -5.84
CA VAL A 83 -1.90 -3.56 -4.48
C VAL A 83 -0.76 -4.57 -4.55
N LEU A 84 0.38 -4.28 -3.91
CA LEU A 84 1.56 -5.13 -3.95
C LEU A 84 1.38 -6.32 -3.00
N LEU A 85 1.13 -7.49 -3.55
CA LEU A 85 0.82 -8.74 -2.82
C LEU A 85 1.64 -9.89 -3.38
N PRO A 86 1.87 -10.97 -2.59
CA PRO A 86 2.40 -12.22 -3.13
C PRO A 86 1.53 -12.73 -4.29
N GLU A 87 2.17 -13.16 -5.37
CA GLU A 87 1.50 -13.63 -6.58
C GLU A 87 0.92 -15.05 -6.45
N GLU A 88 0.26 -15.54 -7.50
CA GLU A 88 -0.43 -16.85 -7.49
C GLU A 88 0.47 -18.07 -7.28
N ASP A 89 1.79 -17.94 -7.46
CA ASP A 89 2.77 -19.00 -7.19
C ASP A 89 3.13 -19.12 -5.69
N HIS A 90 2.73 -18.15 -4.87
CA HIS A 90 2.76 -18.24 -3.41
C HIS A 90 1.57 -19.02 -2.85
N ALA A 91 1.74 -19.65 -1.69
CA ALA A 91 0.65 -20.35 -1.02
C ALA A 91 -0.52 -19.39 -0.67
N PHE A 92 -1.75 -19.92 -0.71
CA PHE A 92 -2.95 -19.11 -0.50
C PHE A 92 -2.98 -18.39 0.85
N ASP A 93 -2.52 -19.05 1.91
CA ASP A 93 -2.38 -18.46 3.24
C ASP A 93 -1.36 -17.31 3.27
N GLU A 94 -0.24 -17.41 2.53
CA GLU A 94 0.73 -16.32 2.38
C GLU A 94 0.12 -15.11 1.67
N ARG A 95 -0.71 -15.34 0.66
CA ARG A 95 -1.44 -14.28 -0.05
C ARG A 95 -2.48 -13.59 0.82
N LEU A 96 -3.21 -14.35 1.65
CA LEU A 96 -4.14 -13.80 2.65
C LEU A 96 -3.42 -12.95 3.69
N VAL A 97 -2.30 -13.45 4.21
CA VAL A 97 -1.43 -12.71 5.15
C VAL A 97 -0.93 -11.43 4.50
N GLY A 98 -0.46 -11.51 3.26
CA GLY A 98 -0.01 -10.34 2.50
C GLY A 98 -1.10 -9.27 2.39
N LEU A 99 -2.34 -9.66 2.09
CA LEU A 99 -3.47 -8.73 2.03
C LEU A 99 -3.77 -8.08 3.40
N ALA A 100 -3.79 -8.88 4.46
CA ALA A 100 -3.99 -8.36 5.82
C ALA A 100 -2.85 -7.41 6.23
N SER A 101 -1.59 -7.77 5.98
CA SER A 101 -0.41 -6.94 6.23
C SER A 101 -0.45 -5.63 5.43
N TRP A 102 -0.86 -5.70 4.17
CA TRP A 102 -1.03 -4.51 3.34
C TRP A 102 -2.04 -3.53 3.94
N CYS A 103 -3.21 -4.04 4.37
CA CYS A 103 -4.22 -3.22 5.03
C CYS A 103 -3.73 -2.63 6.36
N GLN A 104 -2.99 -3.40 7.17
CA GLN A 104 -2.35 -2.90 8.39
C GLN A 104 -1.39 -1.75 8.10
N GLY A 105 -0.51 -1.92 7.11
CA GLY A 105 0.41 -0.89 6.67
C GLY A 105 -0.32 0.38 6.21
N PHE A 106 -1.37 0.22 5.39
CA PHE A 106 -2.17 1.35 4.90
C PHE A 106 -2.80 2.15 6.05
N LEU A 107 -3.44 1.47 7.00
CA LEU A 107 -4.05 2.10 8.17
C LEU A 107 -3.01 2.82 9.03
N TYR A 108 -1.83 2.21 9.22
CA TYR A 108 -0.72 2.84 9.92
C TYR A 108 -0.23 4.11 9.21
N GLY A 109 0.03 4.04 7.91
CA GLY A 109 0.48 5.17 7.10
C GLY A 109 -0.53 6.32 7.07
N LEU A 110 -1.82 5.99 6.92
CA LEU A 110 -2.91 6.97 6.96
C LEU A 110 -2.99 7.66 8.34
N GLY A 111 -2.84 6.89 9.42
CA GLY A 111 -2.86 7.41 10.80
C GLY A 111 -1.74 8.41 11.07
N ILE A 112 -0.57 8.25 10.45
CA ILE A 112 0.55 9.23 10.54
C ILE A 112 0.16 10.58 9.94
N GLY A 113 -0.72 10.61 8.93
CA GLY A 113 -1.25 11.84 8.34
C GLY A 113 -2.10 12.68 9.29
N GLY A 114 -2.55 12.09 10.39
CA GLY A 114 -3.26 12.76 11.47
C GLY A 114 -4.79 12.81 11.32
N GLU A 115 -5.45 13.28 12.37
CA GLU A 115 -6.92 13.33 12.48
C GLU A 115 -7.58 14.11 11.34
N SER A 116 -6.93 15.14 10.81
CA SER A 116 -7.49 15.97 9.74
C SER A 116 -7.77 15.21 8.45
N LEU A 117 -7.01 14.14 8.16
CA LEU A 117 -7.29 13.28 7.01
C LEU A 117 -8.56 12.45 7.21
N LEU A 118 -8.74 11.92 8.42
CA LEU A 118 -9.91 11.13 8.78
C LEU A 118 -11.18 12.00 8.83
N GLU A 119 -11.06 13.25 9.25
CA GLU A 119 -12.16 14.22 9.25
C GLU A 119 -12.62 14.61 7.83
N ALA A 120 -11.72 14.55 6.84
CA ALA A 120 -12.02 14.81 5.44
C ALA A 120 -12.86 13.70 4.79
N LEU A 121 -12.87 12.49 5.36
CA LEU A 121 -13.63 11.36 4.82
C LEU A 121 -15.13 11.53 5.06
N SER A 122 -15.92 11.29 4.01
CA SER A 122 -17.36 11.13 4.09
C SER A 122 -17.77 9.90 4.92
N GLU A 123 -19.08 9.67 5.11
CA GLU A 123 -19.59 8.44 5.69
C GLU A 123 -19.13 7.21 4.88
N GLN A 124 -19.19 7.27 3.56
CA GLN A 124 -18.73 6.20 2.66
C GLN A 124 -17.21 5.96 2.77
N GLY A 125 -16.40 7.01 2.86
CA GLY A 125 -14.95 6.87 3.06
C GLY A 125 -14.60 6.22 4.40
N ARG A 126 -15.40 6.48 5.45
CA ARG A 126 -15.23 5.82 6.76
C ARG A 126 -15.67 4.36 6.74
N GLU A 127 -16.72 4.02 5.98
CA GLU A 127 -17.09 2.61 5.75
C GLU A 127 -15.95 1.86 5.05
N CYS A 128 -15.32 2.46 4.02
CA CYS A 128 -14.13 1.89 3.39
C CYS A 128 -12.99 1.66 4.41
N LEU A 129 -12.76 2.61 5.30
CA LEU A 129 -11.75 2.50 6.35
C LEU A 129 -12.05 1.35 7.32
N ASP A 130 -13.31 1.20 7.74
CA ASP A 130 -13.76 0.12 8.62
C ASP A 130 -13.62 -1.25 7.94
N ASP A 131 -13.91 -1.35 6.64
CA ASP A 131 -13.72 -2.56 5.86
C ASP A 131 -12.24 -2.96 5.80
N LEU A 132 -11.34 -2.00 5.54
CA LEU A 132 -9.90 -2.27 5.55
C LEU A 132 -9.43 -2.72 6.94
N LEU A 133 -9.98 -2.16 8.01
CA LEU A 133 -9.68 -2.60 9.38
C LEU A 133 -10.11 -4.04 9.62
N GLN A 134 -11.28 -4.47 9.11
CA GLN A 134 -11.73 -5.86 9.21
C GLN A 134 -10.83 -6.79 8.39
N ILE A 135 -10.47 -6.43 7.16
CA ILE A 135 -9.57 -7.22 6.30
C ILE A 135 -8.18 -7.35 6.94
N SER A 136 -7.68 -6.31 7.62
CA SER A 136 -6.40 -6.34 8.33
C SER A 136 -6.33 -7.37 9.47
N GLN A 137 -7.48 -7.91 9.89
CA GLN A 137 -7.61 -8.90 10.95
C GLN A 137 -7.89 -10.31 10.44
N LEU A 138 -7.86 -10.53 9.11
CA LEU A 138 -8.05 -11.86 8.54
C LEU A 138 -6.96 -12.82 9.04
N GLY A 139 -7.39 -14.03 9.42
CA GLY A 139 -6.52 -15.10 9.90
C GLY A 139 -6.05 -16.02 8.77
N HIS A 140 -5.26 -17.04 9.16
CA HIS A 140 -4.56 -17.97 8.26
C HIS A 140 -5.29 -19.29 7.99
N ASP A 141 -6.52 -19.48 8.49
CA ASP A 141 -7.18 -20.79 8.57
C ASP A 141 -8.13 -21.11 7.39
N GLU A 142 -7.96 -20.41 6.26
CA GLU A 142 -8.81 -20.65 5.07
C GLU A 142 -8.16 -21.68 4.13
N GLU A 143 -8.93 -22.70 3.76
CA GLU A 143 -8.50 -23.69 2.78
C GLU A 143 -8.62 -23.13 1.35
N GLU A 144 -7.58 -23.36 0.54
CA GLU A 144 -7.57 -22.97 -0.87
C GLU A 144 -8.57 -23.81 -1.67
N ASN A 145 -9.51 -23.14 -2.32
CA ASN A 145 -10.45 -23.70 -3.27
C ASN A 145 -11.01 -22.59 -4.19
N ASP A 146 -11.75 -22.95 -5.23
CA ASP A 146 -12.26 -21.99 -6.22
C ASP A 146 -13.14 -20.88 -5.60
N GLU A 147 -13.85 -21.17 -4.51
CA GLU A 147 -14.69 -20.19 -3.83
C GLU A 147 -13.85 -19.20 -3.03
N THR A 148 -12.86 -19.67 -2.27
CA THR A 148 -11.97 -18.81 -1.49
C THR A 148 -11.06 -17.97 -2.38
N GLU A 149 -10.63 -18.48 -3.53
CA GLU A 149 -9.91 -17.71 -4.55
C GLU A 149 -10.74 -16.57 -5.13
N THR A 150 -12.02 -16.84 -5.42
CA THR A 150 -12.94 -15.80 -5.89
C THR A 150 -13.14 -14.72 -4.84
N VAL A 151 -13.37 -15.10 -3.57
CA VAL A 151 -13.53 -14.16 -2.46
C VAL A 151 -12.24 -13.34 -2.26
N TYR A 152 -11.06 -13.97 -2.33
CA TYR A 152 -9.79 -13.27 -2.23
C TYR A 152 -9.65 -12.19 -3.31
N SER A 153 -9.94 -12.53 -4.55
CA SER A 153 -9.87 -11.59 -5.68
C SER A 153 -10.83 -10.41 -5.51
N GLU A 154 -12.04 -10.67 -4.99
CA GLU A 154 -13.02 -9.63 -4.66
C GLU A 154 -12.53 -8.72 -3.52
N LEU A 155 -11.89 -9.28 -2.49
CA LEU A 155 -11.31 -8.51 -1.38
C LEU A 155 -10.16 -7.62 -1.87
N VAL A 156 -9.26 -8.13 -2.69
CA VAL A 156 -8.16 -7.33 -3.27
C VAL A 156 -8.70 -6.15 -4.07
N GLU A 157 -9.71 -6.38 -4.91
CA GLU A 157 -10.33 -5.32 -5.70
C GLU A 157 -11.07 -4.32 -4.81
N HIS A 158 -11.75 -4.79 -3.76
CA HIS A 158 -12.41 -3.92 -2.79
C HIS A 158 -11.40 -3.02 -2.06
N VAL A 159 -10.28 -3.56 -1.60
CA VAL A 159 -9.18 -2.78 -0.97
C VAL A 159 -8.67 -1.72 -1.95
N ARG A 160 -8.37 -2.10 -3.18
CA ARG A 160 -7.88 -1.20 -4.23
C ARG A 160 -8.83 -0.03 -4.47
N LEU A 161 -10.11 -0.32 -4.69
CA LEU A 161 -11.14 0.71 -4.95
C LEU A 161 -11.39 1.60 -3.72
N SER A 162 -11.38 1.04 -2.52
CA SER A 162 -11.53 1.79 -1.27
C SER A 162 -10.43 2.83 -1.09
N VAL A 163 -9.18 2.47 -1.38
CA VAL A 163 -8.04 3.40 -1.29
C VAL A 163 -8.14 4.51 -2.34
N ILE A 164 -8.48 4.18 -3.58
CA ILE A 164 -8.70 5.17 -4.64
C ILE A 164 -9.80 6.13 -4.24
N TYR A 165 -10.93 5.61 -3.75
CA TYR A 165 -12.05 6.43 -3.30
C TYR A 165 -11.66 7.39 -2.17
N MET A 166 -10.99 6.90 -1.13
CA MET A 166 -10.51 7.75 -0.03
C MET A 166 -9.49 8.79 -0.52
N ASN A 167 -8.61 8.42 -1.46
CA ASN A 167 -7.67 9.38 -2.03
C ASN A 167 -8.38 10.51 -2.80
N GLU A 168 -9.43 10.20 -3.55
CA GLU A 168 -10.23 11.22 -4.25
C GLU A 168 -10.93 12.18 -3.28
N GLU A 169 -11.40 11.69 -2.15
CA GLU A 169 -12.01 12.56 -1.12
C GLU A 169 -10.98 13.47 -0.43
N ILE A 170 -9.79 12.93 -0.11
CA ILE A 170 -8.73 13.66 0.59
C ILE A 170 -7.96 14.58 -0.38
N ASN A 171 -7.70 14.10 -1.58
CA ASN A 171 -6.88 14.74 -2.61
C ASN A 171 -7.63 14.81 -3.95
N PRO A 172 -8.74 15.53 -4.05
CA PRO A 172 -9.51 15.57 -5.29
C PRO A 172 -8.63 16.03 -6.44
N LEU A 173 -8.67 15.29 -7.55
CA LEU A 173 -8.00 15.69 -8.78
C LEU A 173 -8.65 17.00 -9.26
N ILE A 174 -7.87 18.06 -9.32
CA ILE A 174 -8.33 19.34 -9.88
C ILE A 174 -8.46 19.12 -11.38
N SER A 175 -9.67 18.87 -11.85
CA SER A 175 -9.97 18.89 -13.27
C SER A 175 -9.56 20.28 -13.79
N SER A 176 -8.57 20.32 -14.69
CA SER A 176 -8.21 21.58 -15.36
C SER A 176 -9.49 22.16 -15.96
N PRO A 177 -9.82 23.44 -15.72
CA PRO A 177 -11.01 24.03 -16.30
C PRO A 177 -10.92 23.86 -17.81
N GLN A 178 -11.92 23.17 -18.40
CA GLN A 178 -12.02 23.11 -19.85
C GLN A 178 -12.15 24.56 -20.33
N VAL A 179 -11.09 25.07 -20.93
CA VAL A 179 -11.12 26.36 -21.63
C VAL A 179 -12.00 26.14 -22.85
N HIS A 180 -13.23 26.58 -22.74
CA HIS A 180 -14.14 26.67 -23.89
C HIS A 180 -13.80 27.89 -24.76
#